data_9a9d7001bef824558fe4b2771ac19645
#
_entry.id   9a9d7001bef824558fe4b2771ac19645
#
_cell.length_a   1.000
_cell.length_b   1.000
_cell.length_c   1.000
_cell.angle_alpha   90.00
_cell.angle_beta   90.00
_cell.angle_gamma   90.00
#
_symmetry.space_group_name_H-M   'P 1'
#
loop_
_entity.id
_entity.type
_entity.pdbx_description
1 polymer ?
#
loop_
_entity_poly.entity_id
_entity_poly.type
_entity_poly.pdbx_seq_one_letter_code
_entity_poly.pdbx_strand_id
1 'polypeptide(L)'
;VEDAGIRAVIGPPLLDPATSIELGARDQSILEQLDALQGFGPRISAAVSPHSIYTVDTAGLEFAAATATERGLPVQIHLSETEGEVNDCIAAHGKRPAIYLDEIGLLGSNTNLAHGVWLDDEELELIAARGSTITSNPVANMKLAVGAAFPYPAAAQAGLNLALGTDGAGSNNSLDLMADLKVFALLQRHASANAEAIPVDEAWSIAIGRRSRLVADGDPLVLGGAADFLLLEPDSPELALG
;
A
#
# COMPACT_ATOMS: atom_id res chain seq x y z
N VAL A 1 -9.78 -16.87 0.50
CA VAL A 1 -9.88 -15.93 -0.63
C VAL A 1 -10.48 -16.63 -1.83
N GLU A 2 -9.89 -17.74 -2.31
CA GLU A 2 -10.39 -18.47 -3.48
C GLU A 2 -11.82 -18.94 -3.30
N ASP A 3 -12.14 -19.59 -2.17
CA ASP A 3 -13.50 -20.08 -1.85
C ASP A 3 -14.52 -18.94 -1.72
N ALA A 4 -14.09 -17.76 -1.30
CA ALA A 4 -14.93 -16.55 -1.23
C ALA A 4 -15.21 -15.93 -2.62
N GLY A 5 -14.50 -16.37 -3.66
CA GLY A 5 -14.67 -15.91 -5.03
C GLY A 5 -14.22 -14.47 -5.30
N ILE A 6 -13.46 -13.86 -4.39
CA ILE A 6 -12.93 -12.50 -4.54
C ILE A 6 -11.59 -12.49 -5.26
N ARG A 7 -11.27 -11.38 -5.92
CA ARG A 7 -9.96 -11.14 -6.51
C ARG A 7 -8.98 -10.69 -5.43
N ALA A 8 -7.74 -11.16 -5.48
CA ALA A 8 -6.70 -10.76 -4.55
C ALA A 8 -5.31 -10.77 -5.18
N VAL A 9 -4.48 -9.84 -4.75
CA VAL A 9 -3.03 -9.86 -4.94
C VAL A 9 -2.40 -10.23 -3.60
N ILE A 10 -1.68 -11.34 -3.55
CA ILE A 10 -1.16 -11.92 -2.31
C ILE A 10 0.36 -11.95 -2.38
N GLY A 11 1.03 -11.38 -1.38
CA GLY A 11 2.48 -11.42 -1.26
C GLY A 11 2.92 -12.18 -0.01
N PRO A 12 3.78 -13.20 -0.15
CA PRO A 12 4.42 -13.80 1.02
C PRO A 12 5.30 -12.75 1.69
N PRO A 13 5.23 -12.60 3.03
CA PRO A 13 6.00 -11.59 3.73
C PRO A 13 7.51 -11.93 3.69
N LEU A 14 8.30 -11.05 3.09
CA LEU A 14 9.75 -11.14 3.12
C LEU A 14 10.23 -10.36 4.33
N LEU A 15 10.84 -11.08 5.26
CA LEU A 15 11.40 -10.57 6.53
C LEU A 15 12.76 -11.21 6.74
N ASP A 16 13.69 -10.46 7.30
CA ASP A 16 14.97 -11.03 7.68
C ASP A 16 14.82 -11.99 8.85
N PRO A 17 15.42 -13.18 8.78
CA PRO A 17 15.43 -14.10 9.89
C PRO A 17 16.36 -13.58 11.00
N ALA A 18 16.18 -14.09 12.20
CA ALA A 18 16.99 -13.71 13.37
C ALA A 18 18.49 -14.04 13.22
N THR A 19 18.86 -14.89 12.28
CA THR A 19 20.26 -15.31 12.07
C THR A 19 20.66 -15.23 10.58
N SER A 20 21.90 -14.83 10.31
CA SER A 20 22.44 -14.70 8.96
C SER A 20 22.55 -16.06 8.19
N ILE A 21 22.53 -17.19 8.90
CA ILE A 21 22.59 -18.54 8.30
C ILE A 21 21.29 -18.84 7.53
N GLU A 22 20.18 -18.22 7.93
CA GLU A 22 18.85 -18.46 7.37
C GLU A 22 18.52 -17.55 6.18
N LEU A 23 19.36 -16.55 5.85
CA LEU A 23 19.07 -15.60 4.76
C LEU A 23 18.90 -16.27 3.39
N GLY A 24 19.76 -17.22 3.02
CA GLY A 24 19.60 -17.95 1.77
C GLY A 24 18.35 -18.85 1.72
N ALA A 25 17.96 -19.40 2.85
CA ALA A 25 16.72 -20.17 2.99
C ALA A 25 15.49 -19.26 2.91
N ARG A 26 15.58 -17.99 3.35
CA ARG A 26 14.54 -16.97 3.20
C ARG A 26 14.18 -16.76 1.74
N ASP A 27 15.17 -16.44 0.90
CA ASP A 27 14.96 -16.14 -0.52
C ASP A 27 14.35 -17.33 -1.26
N GLN A 28 14.89 -18.54 -1.03
CA GLN A 28 14.35 -19.76 -1.61
C GLN A 28 12.89 -20.01 -1.18
N SER A 29 12.56 -19.80 0.10
CA SER A 29 11.21 -19.94 0.62
C SER A 29 10.23 -18.95 -0.02
N ILE A 30 10.66 -17.71 -0.26
CA ILE A 30 9.84 -16.71 -0.95
C ILE A 30 9.55 -17.15 -2.38
N LEU A 31 10.55 -17.63 -3.13
CA LEU A 31 10.38 -18.13 -4.49
C LEU A 31 9.39 -19.29 -4.54
N GLU A 32 9.50 -20.26 -3.63
CA GLU A 32 8.59 -21.40 -3.55
C GLU A 32 7.14 -20.98 -3.23
N GLN A 33 6.96 -20.00 -2.35
CA GLN A 33 5.62 -19.46 -2.04
C GLN A 33 5.02 -18.70 -3.21
N LEU A 34 5.83 -17.90 -3.94
CA LEU A 34 5.39 -17.22 -5.16
C LEU A 34 4.96 -18.23 -6.24
N ASP A 35 5.73 -19.31 -6.41
CA ASP A 35 5.39 -20.38 -7.36
C ASP A 35 4.09 -21.10 -6.97
N ALA A 36 3.88 -21.34 -5.68
CA ALA A 36 2.63 -21.92 -5.18
C ALA A 36 1.40 -21.03 -5.46
N LEU A 37 1.54 -19.70 -5.36
CA LEU A 37 0.46 -18.76 -5.67
C LEU A 37 0.04 -18.78 -7.14
N GLN A 38 0.95 -19.09 -8.07
CA GLN A 38 0.62 -19.22 -9.49
C GLN A 38 -0.28 -20.42 -9.79
N GLY A 39 -0.39 -21.39 -8.88
CA GLY A 39 -1.27 -22.55 -9.01
C GLY A 39 -2.74 -22.27 -8.75
N PHE A 40 -3.08 -21.10 -8.20
CA PHE A 40 -4.47 -20.69 -7.96
C PHE A 40 -5.15 -20.15 -9.23
N GLY A 41 -6.47 -20.02 -9.18
CA GLY A 41 -7.26 -19.52 -10.31
C GLY A 41 -6.97 -18.06 -10.68
N PRO A 42 -7.53 -17.57 -11.80
CA PRO A 42 -7.18 -16.26 -12.38
C PRO A 42 -7.55 -15.04 -11.52
N ARG A 43 -8.26 -15.26 -10.41
CA ARG A 43 -8.57 -14.20 -9.45
C ARG A 43 -7.47 -13.96 -8.41
N ILE A 44 -6.53 -14.89 -8.29
CA ILE A 44 -5.42 -14.78 -7.35
C ILE A 44 -4.16 -14.49 -8.14
N SER A 45 -3.46 -13.44 -7.78
CA SER A 45 -2.14 -13.10 -8.32
C SER A 45 -1.14 -12.90 -7.20
N ALA A 46 0.14 -13.08 -7.52
CA ALA A 46 1.23 -12.93 -6.57
C ALA A 46 1.78 -11.50 -6.56
N ALA A 47 2.35 -11.09 -5.43
CA ALA A 47 3.19 -9.90 -5.28
C ALA A 47 4.47 -10.26 -4.53
N VAL A 48 5.53 -9.50 -4.73
CA VAL A 48 6.72 -9.54 -3.88
C VAL A 48 6.50 -8.55 -2.74
N SER A 49 6.57 -9.04 -1.48
CA SER A 49 6.17 -8.24 -0.32
C SER A 49 7.28 -8.14 0.73
N PRO A 50 8.38 -7.38 0.47
CA PRO A 50 9.30 -7.02 1.53
C PRO A 50 8.54 -6.20 2.57
N HIS A 51 8.73 -6.53 3.87
CA HIS A 51 7.95 -5.90 4.92
C HIS A 51 8.23 -4.41 5.02
N SER A 52 9.49 -4.05 5.27
CA SER A 52 9.93 -2.65 5.44
C SER A 52 11.45 -2.54 5.34
N ILE A 53 11.95 -1.30 5.23
CA ILE A 53 13.39 -1.02 5.19
C ILE A 53 14.13 -1.31 6.50
N TYR A 54 13.42 -1.47 7.62
CA TYR A 54 14.01 -1.75 8.93
C TYR A 54 13.89 -3.23 9.36
N THR A 55 13.19 -4.04 8.58
CA THR A 55 13.04 -5.48 8.82
C THR A 55 13.62 -6.35 7.71
N VAL A 56 14.09 -5.73 6.64
CA VAL A 56 14.72 -6.39 5.50
C VAL A 56 16.00 -5.64 5.18
N ASP A 57 17.11 -6.34 5.12
CA ASP A 57 18.41 -5.75 4.77
C ASP A 57 18.48 -5.34 3.28
N THR A 58 19.52 -4.58 2.93
CA THR A 58 19.71 -4.11 1.54
C THR A 58 19.72 -5.27 0.56
N ALA A 59 20.37 -6.39 0.87
CA ALA A 59 20.43 -7.54 -0.01
C ALA A 59 19.06 -8.18 -0.23
N GLY A 60 18.21 -8.22 0.81
CA GLY A 60 16.83 -8.69 0.70
C GLY A 60 15.93 -7.74 -0.10
N LEU A 61 16.14 -6.44 0.03
CA LEU A 61 15.43 -5.45 -0.79
C LEU A 61 15.86 -5.52 -2.27
N GLU A 62 17.15 -5.69 -2.55
CA GLU A 62 17.68 -5.91 -3.90
C GLU A 62 17.15 -7.23 -4.51
N PHE A 63 17.09 -8.31 -3.72
CA PHE A 63 16.47 -9.56 -4.12
C PHE A 63 14.98 -9.37 -4.45
N ALA A 64 14.25 -8.61 -3.66
CA ALA A 64 12.84 -8.29 -3.93
C ALA A 64 12.66 -7.52 -5.24
N ALA A 65 13.50 -6.50 -5.51
CA ALA A 65 13.48 -5.71 -6.73
C ALA A 65 13.79 -6.56 -7.97
N ALA A 66 14.83 -7.40 -7.89
CA ALA A 66 15.23 -8.32 -8.96
C ALA A 66 14.11 -9.34 -9.25
N THR A 67 13.55 -9.97 -8.21
CA THR A 67 12.47 -10.96 -8.35
C THR A 67 11.21 -10.34 -8.95
N ALA A 68 10.82 -9.15 -8.50
CA ALA A 68 9.66 -8.44 -9.05
C ALA A 68 9.85 -8.10 -10.54
N THR A 69 11.04 -7.63 -10.92
CA THR A 69 11.38 -7.30 -12.30
C THR A 69 11.40 -8.55 -13.18
N GLU A 70 12.09 -9.61 -12.76
CA GLU A 70 12.25 -10.85 -13.52
C GLU A 70 10.90 -11.54 -13.77
N ARG A 71 10.03 -11.55 -12.76
CA ARG A 71 8.73 -12.23 -12.81
C ARG A 71 7.57 -11.34 -13.26
N GLY A 72 7.79 -10.03 -13.43
CA GLY A 72 6.75 -9.06 -13.77
C GLY A 72 5.69 -8.91 -12.67
N LEU A 73 6.08 -9.07 -11.40
CA LEU A 73 5.18 -9.02 -10.26
C LEU A 73 5.10 -7.63 -9.64
N PRO A 74 3.97 -7.25 -9.07
CA PRO A 74 3.89 -6.03 -8.26
C PRO A 74 4.68 -6.19 -6.95
N VAL A 75 5.08 -5.04 -6.39
CA VAL A 75 5.74 -4.93 -5.09
C VAL A 75 4.81 -4.29 -4.10
N GLN A 76 4.83 -4.75 -2.84
CA GLN A 76 4.18 -4.10 -1.71
C GLN A 76 5.16 -3.98 -0.56
N ILE A 77 5.30 -2.76 0.01
CA ILE A 77 6.20 -2.48 1.13
C ILE A 77 5.62 -1.35 2.00
N HIS A 78 5.87 -1.39 3.31
CA HIS A 78 5.59 -0.26 4.21
C HIS A 78 6.62 0.84 3.99
N LEU A 79 6.19 2.09 4.00
CA LEU A 79 7.05 3.23 3.72
C LEU A 79 6.71 4.42 4.60
N SER A 80 7.71 4.97 5.28
CA SER A 80 7.63 6.22 6.04
C SER A 80 6.39 6.27 6.94
N GLU A 81 6.12 5.15 7.64
CA GLU A 81 4.99 5.03 8.56
C GLU A 81 5.21 5.89 9.80
N THR A 82 6.44 5.85 10.36
CA THR A 82 6.79 6.58 11.57
C THR A 82 7.98 7.51 11.35
N GLU A 83 8.07 8.57 12.16
CA GLU A 83 9.23 9.46 12.16
C GLU A 83 10.53 8.71 12.51
N GLY A 84 10.43 7.71 13.39
CA GLY A 84 11.55 6.83 13.76
C GLY A 84 12.13 6.10 12.55
N GLU A 85 11.28 5.47 11.72
CA GLU A 85 11.70 4.81 10.48
C GLU A 85 12.49 5.75 9.57
N VAL A 86 11.99 6.99 9.38
CA VAL A 86 12.66 7.99 8.54
C VAL A 86 14.03 8.36 9.10
N ASN A 87 14.11 8.65 10.40
CA ASN A 87 15.34 9.03 11.05
C ASN A 87 16.38 7.91 11.05
N ASP A 88 15.95 6.67 11.28
CA ASP A 88 16.82 5.48 11.25
C ASP A 88 17.36 5.21 9.83
N CYS A 89 16.52 5.38 8.80
CA CYS A 89 16.95 5.26 7.41
C CYS A 89 18.00 6.33 7.05
N ILE A 90 17.78 7.58 7.44
CA ILE A 90 18.76 8.67 7.23
C ILE A 90 20.07 8.36 7.95
N ALA A 91 20.00 7.86 9.18
CA ALA A 91 21.19 7.53 9.96
C ALA A 91 21.97 6.35 9.34
N ALA A 92 21.29 5.34 8.84
CA ALA A 92 21.89 4.13 8.27
C ALA A 92 22.39 4.32 6.84
N HIS A 93 21.64 5.05 5.99
CA HIS A 93 21.86 5.13 4.55
C HIS A 93 22.15 6.54 4.03
N GLY A 94 22.06 7.57 4.89
CA GLY A 94 22.25 8.97 4.50
C GLY A 94 21.12 9.54 3.63
N LYS A 95 19.97 8.87 3.55
CA LYS A 95 18.87 9.18 2.65
C LYS A 95 17.52 8.89 3.31
N ARG A 96 16.50 9.59 2.84
CA ARG A 96 15.13 9.33 3.24
C ARG A 96 14.59 8.04 2.57
N PRO A 97 13.57 7.38 3.15
CA PRO A 97 13.11 6.06 2.74
C PRO A 97 12.76 5.91 1.26
N ALA A 98 11.99 6.84 0.67
CA ALA A 98 11.61 6.70 -0.73
C ALA A 98 12.80 6.87 -1.68
N ILE A 99 13.74 7.76 -1.37
CA ILE A 99 14.97 7.95 -2.16
C ILE A 99 15.85 6.69 -2.09
N TYR A 100 15.95 6.07 -0.91
CA TYR A 100 16.66 4.81 -0.73
C TYR A 100 16.04 3.67 -1.52
N LEU A 101 14.71 3.52 -1.47
CA LEU A 101 14.00 2.48 -2.25
C LEU A 101 14.09 2.70 -3.76
N ASP A 102 14.12 3.95 -4.21
CA ASP A 102 14.32 4.28 -5.64
C ASP A 102 15.67 3.81 -6.14
N GLU A 103 16.74 4.03 -5.39
CA GLU A 103 18.09 3.58 -5.75
C GLU A 103 18.24 2.07 -5.79
N ILE A 104 17.50 1.35 -4.94
CA ILE A 104 17.42 -0.11 -4.96
C ILE A 104 16.61 -0.62 -6.18
N GLY A 105 15.80 0.26 -6.79
CA GLY A 105 14.94 -0.11 -7.91
C GLY A 105 13.58 -0.69 -7.50
N LEU A 106 13.13 -0.40 -6.28
CA LEU A 106 11.81 -0.83 -5.77
C LEU A 106 10.68 0.14 -6.10
N LEU A 107 10.97 1.38 -6.53
CA LEU A 107 9.92 2.30 -6.97
C LEU A 107 9.58 2.07 -8.44
N GLY A 108 8.28 2.01 -8.74
CA GLY A 108 7.78 1.82 -10.09
C GLY A 108 6.26 1.81 -10.16
N SER A 109 5.69 1.82 -11.35
CA SER A 109 4.23 1.88 -11.57
C SER A 109 3.47 0.66 -11.04
N ASN A 110 4.16 -0.42 -10.71
CA ASN A 110 3.63 -1.64 -10.12
C ASN A 110 3.94 -1.75 -8.61
N THR A 111 4.41 -0.67 -7.97
CA THR A 111 4.76 -0.66 -6.55
C THR A 111 3.66 0.00 -5.71
N ASN A 112 3.23 -0.70 -4.67
CA ASN A 112 2.36 -0.23 -3.61
C ASN A 112 3.17 0.09 -2.35
N LEU A 113 3.04 1.31 -1.88
CA LEU A 113 3.72 1.84 -0.71
C LEU A 113 2.68 2.09 0.39
N ALA A 114 2.68 1.28 1.44
CA ALA A 114 1.72 1.43 2.53
C ALA A 114 2.12 2.57 3.47
N HIS A 115 1.12 3.27 4.01
CA HIS A 115 1.17 4.39 4.95
C HIS A 115 1.59 5.73 4.35
N GLY A 116 2.88 5.99 4.11
CA GLY A 116 3.40 7.23 3.53
C GLY A 116 3.19 8.47 4.42
N VAL A 117 3.12 8.31 5.76
CA VAL A 117 2.73 9.37 6.70
C VAL A 117 3.79 10.46 6.79
N TRP A 118 5.06 10.07 6.80
CA TRP A 118 6.20 10.97 7.05
C TRP A 118 7.00 11.30 5.79
N LEU A 119 6.33 11.34 4.62
CA LEU A 119 6.92 11.77 3.36
C LEU A 119 7.10 13.29 3.32
N ASP A 120 8.19 13.75 2.71
CA ASP A 120 8.37 15.15 2.36
C ASP A 120 8.06 15.43 0.88
N ASP A 121 8.14 16.70 0.47
CA ASP A 121 7.77 17.13 -0.87
C ASP A 121 8.66 16.47 -1.96
N GLU A 122 9.95 16.28 -1.70
CA GLU A 122 10.88 15.63 -2.64
C GLU A 122 10.52 14.16 -2.84
N GLU A 123 10.18 13.45 -1.77
CA GLU A 123 9.73 12.06 -1.85
C GLU A 123 8.38 11.93 -2.57
N LEU A 124 7.43 12.86 -2.32
CA LEU A 124 6.15 12.88 -3.00
C LEU A 124 6.31 13.07 -4.52
N GLU A 125 7.15 14.02 -4.94
CA GLU A 125 7.45 14.25 -6.35
C GLU A 125 8.14 13.04 -6.99
N LEU A 126 9.09 12.41 -6.30
CA LEU A 126 9.78 11.21 -6.77
C LEU A 126 8.82 10.04 -6.96
N ILE A 127 7.99 9.75 -5.97
CA ILE A 127 7.00 8.66 -6.02
C ILE A 127 6.00 8.88 -7.16
N ALA A 128 5.54 10.12 -7.35
CA ALA A 128 4.67 10.49 -8.47
C ALA A 128 5.34 10.28 -9.82
N ALA A 129 6.60 10.71 -9.96
CA ALA A 129 7.39 10.54 -11.20
C ALA A 129 7.62 9.05 -11.54
N ARG A 130 7.80 8.18 -10.54
CA ARG A 130 7.91 6.72 -10.72
C ARG A 130 6.57 6.04 -10.99
N GLY A 131 5.46 6.73 -10.71
CA GLY A 131 4.11 6.22 -10.89
C GLY A 131 3.68 5.18 -9.85
N SER A 132 4.40 5.07 -8.73
CA SER A 132 4.03 4.21 -7.62
C SER A 132 2.71 4.67 -6.97
N THR A 133 2.04 3.76 -6.28
CA THR A 133 0.80 4.05 -5.54
C THR A 133 1.08 4.12 -4.05
N ILE A 134 0.57 5.15 -3.37
CA ILE A 134 0.50 5.18 -1.91
C ILE A 134 -0.85 4.63 -1.46
N THR A 135 -0.84 3.67 -0.54
CA THR A 135 -2.04 3.20 0.16
C THR A 135 -2.07 3.79 1.57
N SER A 136 -2.95 4.75 1.80
CA SER A 136 -3.14 5.32 3.13
C SER A 136 -3.98 4.40 4.01
N ASN A 137 -3.56 4.20 5.27
CA ASN A 137 -4.21 3.33 6.25
C ASN A 137 -4.64 4.17 7.48
N PRO A 138 -5.64 5.04 7.38
CA PRO A 138 -5.88 6.11 8.37
C PRO A 138 -6.21 5.60 9.77
N VAL A 139 -7.05 4.56 9.89
CA VAL A 139 -7.42 4.00 11.20
C VAL A 139 -6.22 3.30 11.85
N ALA A 140 -5.47 2.50 11.09
CA ALA A 140 -4.26 1.85 11.59
C ALA A 140 -3.22 2.88 12.04
N ASN A 141 -2.96 3.92 11.23
CA ASN A 141 -2.03 5.00 11.56
C ASN A 141 -2.42 5.70 12.89
N MET A 142 -3.71 5.98 13.08
CA MET A 142 -4.20 6.60 14.31
C MET A 142 -4.12 5.65 15.50
N LYS A 143 -4.49 4.38 15.34
CA LYS A 143 -4.44 3.37 16.39
C LYS A 143 -3.01 3.10 16.86
N LEU A 144 -2.06 3.04 15.93
CA LEU A 144 -0.64 2.83 16.20
C LEU A 144 0.08 4.11 16.64
N ALA A 145 -0.63 5.25 16.65
CA ALA A 145 -0.11 6.54 17.08
C ALA A 145 1.17 6.94 16.34
N VAL A 146 1.17 6.82 15.02
CA VAL A 146 2.34 7.10 14.16
C VAL A 146 2.77 8.57 14.15
N GLY A 147 2.02 9.46 14.79
CA GLY A 147 2.43 10.83 15.13
C GLY A 147 1.99 11.91 14.15
N ALA A 148 1.57 11.57 12.93
CA ALA A 148 1.10 12.54 11.94
C ALA A 148 -0.06 11.98 11.10
N ALA A 149 -0.69 12.84 10.29
CA ALA A 149 -1.60 12.42 9.24
C ALA A 149 -0.84 12.32 7.90
N PHE A 150 -1.29 11.41 7.04
CA PHE A 150 -0.80 11.36 5.66
C PHE A 150 -0.93 12.75 4.99
N PRO A 151 0.10 13.25 4.28
CA PRO A 151 0.11 14.61 3.73
C PRO A 151 -0.71 14.72 2.44
N TYR A 152 -2.03 14.42 2.49
CA TYR A 152 -2.89 14.34 1.31
C TYR A 152 -2.85 15.57 0.42
N PRO A 153 -2.91 16.84 0.93
CA PRO A 153 -2.91 18.01 0.05
C PRO A 153 -1.65 18.10 -0.81
N ALA A 154 -0.47 17.82 -0.24
CA ALA A 154 0.79 17.81 -0.98
C ALA A 154 0.85 16.60 -1.96
N ALA A 155 0.41 15.42 -1.54
CA ALA A 155 0.31 14.24 -2.39
C ALA A 155 -0.60 14.44 -3.59
N ALA A 156 -1.77 15.08 -3.40
CA ALA A 156 -2.69 15.42 -4.48
C ALA A 156 -2.09 16.44 -5.44
N GLN A 157 -1.37 17.45 -4.92
CA GLN A 157 -0.68 18.45 -5.73
C GLN A 157 0.45 17.84 -6.57
N ALA A 158 1.19 16.90 -6.01
CA ALA A 158 2.23 16.13 -6.73
C ALA A 158 1.65 15.14 -7.75
N GLY A 159 0.33 14.91 -7.74
CA GLY A 159 -0.34 14.00 -8.68
C GLY A 159 -0.11 12.52 -8.38
N LEU A 160 0.07 12.16 -7.10
CA LEU A 160 0.27 10.78 -6.69
C LEU A 160 -0.90 9.87 -7.05
N ASN A 161 -0.59 8.62 -7.38
CA ASN A 161 -1.57 7.55 -7.35
C ASN A 161 -1.87 7.19 -5.89
N LEU A 162 -3.13 7.14 -5.54
CA LEU A 162 -3.58 6.94 -4.16
C LEU A 162 -4.59 5.79 -4.07
N ALA A 163 -4.48 5.03 -3.00
CA ALA A 163 -5.44 4.01 -2.59
C ALA A 163 -5.73 4.15 -1.10
N LEU A 164 -6.78 3.49 -0.64
CA LEU A 164 -7.14 3.36 0.76
C LEU A 164 -7.02 1.91 1.18
N GLY A 165 -6.49 1.68 2.37
CA GLY A 165 -6.35 0.38 2.99
C GLY A 165 -6.80 0.39 4.44
N THR A 166 -7.16 -0.78 4.94
CA THR A 166 -7.50 -0.98 6.34
C THR A 166 -6.29 -1.40 7.18
N ASP A 167 -5.20 -1.81 6.52
CA ASP A 167 -4.15 -2.60 7.16
C ASP A 167 -4.69 -3.93 7.73
N GLY A 168 -3.88 -4.67 8.48
CA GLY A 168 -4.33 -5.89 9.13
C GLY A 168 -5.34 -5.65 10.25
N ALA A 169 -6.21 -6.64 10.52
CA ALA A 169 -7.19 -6.55 11.60
C ALA A 169 -6.55 -6.33 12.99
N GLY A 170 -5.30 -6.74 13.19
CA GLY A 170 -4.53 -6.47 14.41
C GLY A 170 -4.24 -4.99 14.61
N SER A 171 -3.96 -4.26 13.54
CA SER A 171 -3.62 -2.84 13.55
C SER A 171 -4.85 -1.91 13.48
N ASN A 172 -5.99 -2.40 12.98
CA ASN A 172 -7.21 -1.61 12.76
C ASN A 172 -8.36 -2.01 13.69
N ASN A 173 -8.50 -3.27 14.05
CA ASN A 173 -9.66 -3.95 14.66
C ASN A 173 -10.83 -4.17 13.69
N SER A 174 -10.73 -3.77 12.44
CA SER A 174 -11.74 -3.92 11.41
C SER A 174 -11.06 -4.17 10.05
N LEU A 175 -11.83 -4.68 9.10
CA LEU A 175 -11.49 -4.73 7.67
C LEU A 175 -12.56 -3.97 6.85
N ASP A 176 -13.22 -3.00 7.48
CA ASP A 176 -14.27 -2.18 6.88
C ASP A 176 -13.66 -0.93 6.21
N LEU A 177 -13.44 -1.03 4.91
CA LEU A 177 -12.88 0.07 4.10
C LEU A 177 -13.80 1.31 4.06
N MET A 178 -15.12 1.14 4.26
CA MET A 178 -16.05 2.27 4.28
C MET A 178 -15.90 3.09 5.57
N ALA A 179 -15.61 2.43 6.69
CA ALA A 179 -15.25 3.12 7.93
C ALA A 179 -13.93 3.89 7.79
N ASP A 180 -12.91 3.26 7.18
CA ASP A 180 -11.63 3.90 6.88
C ASP A 180 -11.78 5.11 5.96
N LEU A 181 -12.64 5.05 4.94
CA LEU A 181 -12.94 6.17 4.05
C LEU A 181 -13.46 7.39 4.81
N LYS A 182 -14.39 7.20 5.74
CA LYS A 182 -14.92 8.28 6.58
C LYS A 182 -13.81 8.90 7.44
N VAL A 183 -13.01 8.06 8.08
CA VAL A 183 -11.88 8.51 8.92
C VAL A 183 -10.85 9.25 8.08
N PHE A 184 -10.49 8.72 6.91
CA PHE A 184 -9.56 9.38 5.98
C PHE A 184 -10.02 10.81 5.67
N ALA A 185 -11.26 10.97 5.19
CA ALA A 185 -11.79 12.28 4.81
C ALA A 185 -11.84 13.27 5.98
N LEU A 186 -12.24 12.83 7.17
CA LEU A 186 -12.29 13.67 8.37
C LEU A 186 -10.88 14.04 8.85
N LEU A 187 -9.96 13.09 8.86
CA LEU A 187 -8.58 13.31 9.29
C LEU A 187 -7.87 14.34 8.40
N GLN A 188 -8.06 14.24 7.07
CA GLN A 188 -7.45 15.19 6.13
C GLN A 188 -7.97 16.61 6.33
N ARG A 189 -9.27 16.77 6.53
CA ARG A 189 -9.88 18.08 6.84
C ARG A 189 -9.37 18.66 8.14
N HIS A 190 -9.27 17.81 9.17
CA HIS A 190 -8.78 18.24 10.48
C HIS A 190 -7.30 18.63 10.42
N ALA A 191 -6.45 17.80 9.85
CA ALA A 191 -5.01 18.01 9.79
C ALA A 191 -4.61 19.25 8.95
N SER A 192 -5.35 19.52 7.86
CA SER A 192 -5.11 20.69 7.01
C SER A 192 -5.84 21.96 7.48
N ALA A 193 -6.68 21.89 8.53
CA ALA A 193 -7.58 22.95 8.97
C ALA A 193 -8.45 23.51 7.80
N ASN A 194 -8.82 22.64 6.85
CA ASN A 194 -9.57 22.99 5.65
C ASN A 194 -10.74 22.02 5.45
N ALA A 195 -11.97 22.51 5.54
CA ALA A 195 -13.18 21.70 5.36
C ALA A 195 -13.35 21.16 3.92
N GLU A 196 -12.66 21.74 2.95
CA GLU A 196 -12.70 21.35 1.54
C GLU A 196 -11.43 20.59 1.09
N ALA A 197 -10.57 20.17 2.03
CA ALA A 197 -9.28 19.54 1.72
C ALA A 197 -9.43 18.31 0.81
N ILE A 198 -10.50 17.56 0.97
CA ILE A 198 -10.82 16.42 0.12
C ILE A 198 -12.31 16.41 -0.24
N PRO A 199 -12.67 16.58 -1.52
CA PRO A 199 -14.03 16.41 -2.02
C PRO A 199 -14.52 14.96 -1.84
N VAL A 200 -15.83 14.77 -1.70
CA VAL A 200 -16.43 13.45 -1.45
C VAL A 200 -16.17 12.48 -2.61
N ASP A 201 -16.31 12.96 -3.84
CA ASP A 201 -16.06 12.18 -5.07
C ASP A 201 -14.60 11.76 -5.20
N GLU A 202 -13.67 12.61 -4.80
CA GLU A 202 -12.25 12.27 -4.76
C GLU A 202 -11.95 11.21 -3.69
N ALA A 203 -12.45 11.40 -2.47
CA ALA A 203 -12.28 10.41 -1.40
C ALA A 203 -12.87 9.04 -1.80
N TRP A 204 -14.04 9.05 -2.43
CA TRP A 204 -14.66 7.85 -2.98
C TRP A 204 -13.79 7.21 -4.08
N SER A 205 -13.27 8.01 -5.01
CA SER A 205 -12.41 7.53 -6.10
C SER A 205 -11.12 6.86 -5.58
N ILE A 206 -10.56 7.38 -4.50
CA ILE A 206 -9.40 6.76 -3.81
C ILE A 206 -9.81 5.41 -3.20
N ALA A 207 -10.93 5.37 -2.46
CA ALA A 207 -11.39 4.16 -1.77
C ALA A 207 -11.73 3.00 -2.72
N ILE A 208 -12.29 3.28 -3.88
CA ILE A 208 -12.64 2.25 -4.88
C ILE A 208 -11.51 1.95 -5.88
N GLY A 209 -10.30 2.49 -5.66
CA GLY A 209 -9.11 2.18 -6.43
C GLY A 209 -8.97 2.91 -7.77
N ARG A 210 -9.86 3.85 -8.13
CA ARG A 210 -9.77 4.63 -9.39
C ARG A 210 -8.55 5.54 -9.47
N ARG A 211 -7.97 5.90 -8.33
CA ARG A 211 -6.75 6.69 -8.21
C ARG A 211 -5.49 5.84 -8.07
N SER A 212 -5.62 4.51 -8.20
CA SER A 212 -4.56 3.53 -8.06
C SER A 212 -4.23 2.86 -9.39
N ARG A 213 -2.98 2.41 -9.54
CA ARG A 213 -2.56 1.54 -10.65
C ARG A 213 -2.46 0.07 -10.25
N LEU A 214 -2.78 -0.25 -9.01
CA LEU A 214 -2.66 -1.61 -8.47
C LEU A 214 -3.84 -2.51 -8.86
N VAL A 215 -4.98 -1.91 -9.15
CA VAL A 215 -6.15 -2.62 -9.65
C VAL A 215 -6.14 -2.47 -11.17
N ALA A 216 -6.04 -3.57 -11.86
CA ALA A 216 -6.04 -3.58 -13.32
C ALA A 216 -7.26 -2.79 -13.84
N ASP A 217 -6.97 -1.80 -14.69
CA ASP A 217 -7.93 -1.03 -15.47
C ASP A 217 -8.83 -0.01 -14.73
N GLY A 218 -8.65 0.23 -13.43
CA GLY A 218 -9.21 1.39 -12.71
C GLY A 218 -10.72 1.64 -12.77
N ASP A 219 -11.44 1.05 -13.72
CA ASP A 219 -12.90 1.15 -13.86
C ASP A 219 -13.50 -0.25 -14.12
N PRO A 220 -13.92 -0.94 -13.06
CA PRO A 220 -14.30 -2.35 -13.12
C PRO A 220 -15.58 -2.64 -13.92
N LEU A 221 -16.42 -1.65 -14.17
CA LEU A 221 -17.72 -1.84 -14.85
C LEU A 221 -17.72 -1.32 -16.30
N VAL A 222 -16.70 -1.71 -17.07
CA VAL A 222 -16.63 -1.46 -18.51
C VAL A 222 -16.88 -2.75 -19.31
N LEU A 223 -17.32 -2.64 -20.56
CA LEU A 223 -17.50 -3.80 -21.46
C LEU A 223 -16.15 -4.52 -21.67
N GLY A 224 -16.12 -5.80 -21.31
CA GLY A 224 -14.91 -6.63 -21.38
C GLY A 224 -14.01 -6.54 -20.14
N GLY A 225 -14.32 -5.67 -19.17
CA GLY A 225 -13.63 -5.58 -17.89
C GLY A 225 -14.05 -6.69 -16.92
N ALA A 226 -13.36 -6.78 -15.79
CA ALA A 226 -13.72 -7.65 -14.69
C ALA A 226 -15.04 -7.18 -14.04
N ALA A 227 -15.92 -8.12 -13.71
CA ALA A 227 -17.20 -7.84 -13.03
C ALA A 227 -16.98 -7.80 -11.50
N ASP A 228 -16.07 -6.91 -11.04
CA ASP A 228 -15.78 -6.72 -9.63
C ASP A 228 -16.68 -5.61 -9.08
N PHE A 229 -17.71 -5.98 -8.31
CA PHE A 229 -18.65 -5.03 -7.73
C PHE A 229 -19.19 -5.51 -6.38
N LEU A 230 -19.69 -4.58 -5.60
CA LEU A 230 -20.42 -4.84 -4.36
C LEU A 230 -21.91 -4.61 -4.60
N LEU A 231 -22.72 -5.53 -4.13
CA LEU A 231 -24.17 -5.35 -4.04
C LEU A 231 -24.50 -4.85 -2.63
N LEU A 232 -25.00 -3.63 -2.53
CA LEU A 232 -25.36 -3.02 -1.26
C LEU A 232 -26.87 -3.11 -1.04
N GLU A 233 -27.29 -3.49 0.16
CA GLU A 233 -28.69 -3.47 0.58
C GLU A 233 -28.97 -2.12 1.26
N PRO A 234 -29.72 -1.21 0.62
CA PRO A 234 -29.85 0.18 1.11
C PRO A 234 -30.60 0.29 2.44
N ASP A 235 -31.39 -0.71 2.78
CA ASP A 235 -32.17 -0.74 4.02
C ASP A 235 -31.42 -1.43 5.19
N SER A 236 -30.14 -1.78 4.99
CA SER A 236 -29.34 -2.35 6.08
C SER A 236 -29.03 -1.29 7.16
N PRO A 237 -29.01 -1.68 8.45
CA PRO A 237 -28.69 -0.75 9.54
C PRO A 237 -27.34 -0.04 9.37
N GLU A 238 -26.37 -0.69 8.73
CA GLU A 238 -25.03 -0.18 8.49
C GLU A 238 -25.01 0.98 7.47
N LEU A 239 -26.00 1.01 6.57
CA LEU A 239 -26.16 2.05 5.56
C LEU A 239 -27.23 3.07 5.93
N ALA A 240 -27.91 2.92 7.05
CA ALA A 240 -28.89 3.90 7.52
C ALA A 240 -28.21 5.24 7.77
N LEU A 241 -28.51 6.19 6.90
CA LEU A 241 -28.07 7.57 7.09
C LEU A 241 -28.85 8.16 8.27
N GLY A 242 -28.15 8.42 9.37
CA GLY A 242 -28.70 9.12 10.52
C GLY A 242 -28.95 10.61 10.22
#